data_789448585c1c5d7606d256af7f739cd1
#
_entry.id   789448585c1c5d7606d256af7f739cd1
#
_cell.length_a   1.000
_cell.length_b   1.000
_cell.length_c   1.000
_cell.angle_alpha   90.00
_cell.angle_beta   90.00
_cell.angle_gamma   90.00
#
_symmetry.space_group_name_H-M   'P 1'
#
loop_
_entity.id
_entity.type
_entity.pdbx_description
1 polymer ?
#
loop_
_entity_poly.entity_id
_entity_poly.type
_entity_poly.pdbx_seq_one_letter_code
_entity_poly.pdbx_strand_id
1 'polypeptide(L)'
;MSNIGIRAQEKEKTRRALVDAAFNQLSAEKSFSNLSLREVAREAGIAPTSFYRHFKDMDELGLAMVDESGLLLRQLMRQARKRIENGGSVVAVSTETFFEFITDRPNVFRLLLRESSGTSQAFRTAASREIQHFIAELTDYIMSKDVNSSREIAHIQAEGLMTIVFTAGAYALDMNTQEREKLKKRVIMQLRMLTRGAASYTYSHTKDHQ
;
A
#
# COMPACT_ATOMS: atom_id res chain seq x y z
N MET A 1 -7.45 -36.28 -11.15
CA MET A 1 -7.56 -35.03 -10.34
C MET A 1 -8.95 -35.01 -9.72
N SER A 2 -9.03 -34.87 -8.40
CA SER A 2 -10.31 -35.05 -7.67
C SER A 2 -11.26 -33.86 -7.96
N ASN A 3 -12.53 -34.14 -8.18
CA ASN A 3 -13.63 -33.19 -8.43
C ASN A 3 -13.75 -32.10 -7.31
N ILE A 4 -13.21 -32.38 -6.12
CA ILE A 4 -13.14 -31.47 -4.97
C ILE A 4 -12.12 -30.34 -5.23
N GLY A 5 -10.98 -30.64 -5.85
CA GLY A 5 -9.95 -29.65 -6.19
C GLY A 5 -10.44 -28.64 -7.23
N ILE A 6 -11.17 -29.09 -8.24
CA ILE A 6 -11.72 -28.24 -9.31
C ILE A 6 -12.75 -27.26 -8.74
N ARG A 7 -13.66 -27.73 -7.88
CA ARG A 7 -14.65 -26.85 -7.24
C ARG A 7 -14.03 -25.81 -6.30
N ALA A 8 -12.98 -26.17 -5.58
CA ALA A 8 -12.24 -25.23 -4.73
C ALA A 8 -11.53 -24.16 -5.56
N GLN A 9 -10.92 -24.53 -6.67
CA GLN A 9 -10.29 -23.59 -7.60
C GLN A 9 -11.30 -22.63 -8.24
N GLU A 10 -12.44 -23.13 -8.70
CA GLU A 10 -13.52 -22.28 -9.25
C GLU A 10 -14.09 -21.32 -8.20
N LYS A 11 -14.24 -21.78 -6.95
CA LYS A 11 -14.67 -20.92 -5.84
C LYS A 11 -13.67 -19.79 -5.60
N GLU A 12 -12.39 -20.10 -5.56
CA GLU A 12 -11.32 -19.09 -5.34
C GLU A 12 -11.22 -18.12 -6.52
N LYS A 13 -11.32 -18.62 -7.76
CA LYS A 13 -11.34 -17.78 -8.96
C LYS A 13 -12.51 -16.77 -8.94
N THR A 14 -13.70 -17.23 -8.56
CA THR A 14 -14.86 -16.32 -8.44
C THR A 14 -14.70 -15.33 -7.30
N ARG A 15 -14.15 -15.76 -6.17
CA ARG A 15 -13.83 -14.87 -5.05
C ARG A 15 -12.86 -13.75 -5.46
N ARG A 16 -11.82 -14.09 -6.20
CA ARG A 16 -10.86 -13.15 -6.75
C ARG A 16 -11.50 -12.21 -7.77
N ALA A 17 -12.34 -12.72 -8.66
CA ALA A 17 -13.08 -11.89 -9.62
C ALA A 17 -13.96 -10.83 -8.94
N LEU A 18 -14.55 -11.13 -7.79
CA LEU A 18 -15.31 -10.16 -6.99
C LEU A 18 -14.43 -9.08 -6.40
N VAL A 19 -13.24 -9.43 -5.90
CA VAL A 19 -12.26 -8.45 -5.38
C VAL A 19 -11.78 -7.55 -6.51
N ASP A 20 -11.39 -8.11 -7.65
CA ASP A 20 -10.95 -7.36 -8.84
C ASP A 20 -12.06 -6.43 -9.35
N ALA A 21 -13.31 -6.92 -9.42
CA ALA A 21 -14.47 -6.13 -9.83
C ALA A 21 -14.74 -4.94 -8.88
N ALA A 22 -14.55 -5.14 -7.58
CA ALA A 22 -14.68 -4.06 -6.61
C ALA A 22 -13.57 -3.02 -6.77
N PHE A 23 -12.32 -3.43 -6.96
CA PHE A 23 -11.22 -2.50 -7.27
C PHE A 23 -11.46 -1.71 -8.55
N ASN A 24 -11.93 -2.36 -9.62
CA ASN A 24 -12.18 -1.72 -10.91
C ASN A 24 -13.23 -0.61 -10.85
N GLN A 25 -14.16 -0.68 -9.89
CA GLN A 25 -15.19 0.32 -9.71
C GLN A 25 -14.78 1.52 -8.85
N LEU A 26 -13.62 1.48 -8.19
CA LEU A 26 -13.09 2.62 -7.46
C LEU A 26 -12.60 3.70 -8.44
N SER A 27 -12.93 4.96 -8.15
CA SER A 27 -12.47 6.11 -8.92
C SER A 27 -12.23 7.32 -8.02
N ALA A 28 -11.93 8.47 -8.60
CA ALA A 28 -11.85 9.74 -7.87
C ALA A 28 -13.20 10.11 -7.23
N GLU A 29 -14.30 9.75 -7.89
CA GLU A 29 -15.68 10.09 -7.51
C GLU A 29 -16.41 8.95 -6.79
N LYS A 30 -15.91 7.70 -6.90
CA LYS A 30 -16.58 6.52 -6.36
C LYS A 30 -15.70 5.77 -5.37
N SER A 31 -16.05 5.94 -4.09
CA SER A 31 -15.39 5.29 -2.95
C SER A 31 -15.95 3.87 -2.72
N PHE A 32 -15.26 3.06 -1.91
CA PHE A 32 -15.75 1.73 -1.53
C PHE A 32 -17.11 1.78 -0.82
N SER A 33 -17.32 2.77 0.04
CA SER A 33 -18.60 2.96 0.74
C SER A 33 -19.79 3.20 -0.18
N ASN A 34 -19.54 3.64 -1.42
CA ASN A 34 -20.54 3.89 -2.46
C ASN A 34 -20.74 2.71 -3.41
N LEU A 35 -20.00 1.60 -3.22
CA LEU A 35 -20.19 0.38 -4.00
C LEU A 35 -21.41 -0.39 -3.51
N SER A 36 -22.20 -0.90 -4.44
CA SER A 36 -23.26 -1.85 -4.14
C SER A 36 -22.88 -3.28 -4.51
N LEU A 37 -23.33 -4.24 -3.70
CA LEU A 37 -23.15 -5.67 -3.96
C LEU A 37 -23.62 -6.05 -5.38
N ARG A 38 -24.73 -5.47 -5.84
CA ARG A 38 -25.30 -5.76 -7.17
C ARG A 38 -24.38 -5.30 -8.29
N GLU A 39 -23.76 -4.14 -8.15
CA GLU A 39 -22.80 -3.62 -9.13
C GLU A 39 -21.54 -4.47 -9.19
N VAL A 40 -20.99 -4.82 -8.02
CA VAL A 40 -19.80 -5.67 -7.92
C VAL A 40 -20.05 -7.06 -8.50
N ALA A 41 -21.18 -7.70 -8.16
CA ALA A 41 -21.53 -9.02 -8.70
C ALA A 41 -21.70 -8.97 -10.23
N ARG A 42 -22.35 -7.93 -10.76
CA ARG A 42 -22.54 -7.74 -12.20
C ARG A 42 -21.20 -7.57 -12.91
N GLU A 43 -20.31 -6.75 -12.36
CA GLU A 43 -18.97 -6.55 -12.91
C GLU A 43 -18.14 -7.84 -12.89
N ALA A 44 -18.27 -8.64 -11.85
CA ALA A 44 -17.63 -9.96 -11.73
C ALA A 44 -18.29 -11.05 -12.61
N GLY A 45 -19.37 -10.73 -13.34
CA GLY A 45 -20.07 -11.66 -14.21
C GLY A 45 -20.88 -12.75 -13.50
N ILE A 46 -21.32 -12.50 -12.24
CA ILE A 46 -22.09 -13.45 -11.45
C ILE A 46 -23.46 -12.89 -11.03
N ALA A 47 -24.40 -13.78 -10.72
CA ALA A 47 -25.67 -13.37 -10.14
C ALA A 47 -25.45 -12.78 -8.72
N PRO A 48 -26.17 -11.70 -8.32
CA PRO A 48 -26.04 -11.10 -6.98
C PRO A 48 -26.23 -12.10 -5.83
N THR A 49 -27.11 -13.09 -6.00
CA THR A 49 -27.31 -14.15 -5.00
C THR A 49 -26.10 -15.07 -4.83
N SER A 50 -25.25 -15.18 -5.86
CA SER A 50 -24.03 -15.98 -5.80
C SER A 50 -22.92 -15.30 -4.99
N PHE A 51 -22.98 -13.99 -4.80
CA PHE A 51 -22.05 -13.22 -3.95
C PHE A 51 -21.95 -13.82 -2.55
N TYR A 52 -23.08 -14.16 -1.93
CA TYR A 52 -23.16 -14.69 -0.57
C TYR A 52 -22.51 -16.05 -0.36
N ARG A 53 -22.09 -16.73 -1.44
CA ARG A 53 -21.26 -17.95 -1.36
C ARG A 53 -19.78 -17.65 -1.13
N HIS A 54 -19.36 -16.38 -1.32
CA HIS A 54 -17.96 -15.93 -1.28
C HIS A 54 -17.71 -14.92 -0.17
N PHE A 55 -18.65 -14.00 0.06
CA PHE A 55 -18.59 -12.97 1.08
C PHE A 55 -19.94 -12.83 1.76
N LYS A 56 -19.91 -12.69 3.09
CA LYS A 56 -21.11 -12.49 3.90
C LYS A 56 -21.81 -11.17 3.57
N ASP A 57 -21.02 -10.12 3.38
CA ASP A 57 -21.46 -8.75 3.15
C ASP A 57 -20.37 -7.95 2.43
N MET A 58 -20.62 -6.67 2.18
CA MET A 58 -19.65 -5.77 1.57
C MET A 58 -18.46 -5.48 2.50
N ASP A 59 -18.63 -5.51 3.82
CA ASP A 59 -17.53 -5.31 4.76
C ASP A 59 -16.50 -6.44 4.67
N GLU A 60 -16.94 -7.71 4.57
CA GLU A 60 -16.02 -8.84 4.36
C GLU A 60 -15.29 -8.75 3.03
N LEU A 61 -15.96 -8.29 1.96
CA LEU A 61 -15.29 -8.00 0.68
C LEU A 61 -14.24 -6.90 0.86
N GLY A 62 -14.57 -5.81 1.56
CA GLY A 62 -13.65 -4.71 1.85
C GLY A 62 -12.41 -5.16 2.62
N LEU A 63 -12.58 -6.03 3.62
CA LEU A 63 -11.45 -6.63 4.35
C LEU A 63 -10.55 -7.46 3.41
N ALA A 64 -11.13 -8.24 2.51
CA ALA A 64 -10.36 -9.00 1.51
C ALA A 64 -9.60 -8.07 0.55
N MET A 65 -10.17 -6.93 0.18
CA MET A 65 -9.48 -5.91 -0.62
C MET A 65 -8.30 -5.29 0.14
N VAL A 66 -8.44 -5.03 1.44
CA VAL A 66 -7.34 -4.55 2.29
C VAL A 66 -6.21 -5.58 2.36
N ASP A 67 -6.53 -6.86 2.57
CA ASP A 67 -5.54 -7.93 2.59
C ASP A 67 -4.78 -8.05 1.26
N GLU A 68 -5.48 -7.95 0.12
CA GLU A 68 -4.85 -7.93 -1.22
C GLU A 68 -3.95 -6.70 -1.38
N SER A 69 -4.38 -5.54 -0.89
CA SER A 69 -3.58 -4.32 -0.90
C SER A 69 -2.29 -4.46 -0.09
N GLY A 70 -2.35 -5.11 1.06
CA GLY A 70 -1.18 -5.44 1.87
C GLY A 70 -0.20 -6.36 1.14
N LEU A 71 -0.69 -7.36 0.40
CA LEU A 71 0.15 -8.22 -0.44
C LEU A 71 0.87 -7.41 -1.53
N LEU A 72 0.17 -6.47 -2.17
CA LEU A 72 0.74 -5.59 -3.20
C LEU A 72 1.78 -4.64 -2.62
N LEU A 73 1.57 -4.08 -1.44
CA LEU A 73 2.58 -3.27 -0.74
C LEU A 73 3.86 -4.09 -0.45
N ARG A 74 3.73 -5.33 -0.02
CA ARG A 74 4.88 -6.23 0.18
C ARG A 74 5.60 -6.56 -1.13
N GLN A 75 4.87 -6.69 -2.25
CA GLN A 75 5.47 -6.85 -3.58
C GLN A 75 6.26 -5.60 -3.99
N LEU A 76 5.70 -4.41 -3.77
CA LEU A 76 6.37 -3.14 -3.99
C LEU A 76 7.71 -3.07 -3.23
N MET A 77 7.71 -3.42 -1.94
CA MET A 77 8.94 -3.44 -1.13
C MET A 77 9.99 -4.39 -1.70
N ARG A 78 9.60 -5.62 -2.07
CA ARG A 78 10.52 -6.58 -2.68
C ARG A 78 11.09 -6.07 -4.00
N GLN A 79 10.27 -5.46 -4.83
CA GLN A 79 10.70 -4.91 -6.11
C GLN A 79 11.66 -3.73 -5.93
N ALA A 80 11.39 -2.84 -4.99
CA ALA A 80 12.29 -1.73 -4.66
C ALA A 80 13.63 -2.24 -4.16
N ARG A 81 13.66 -3.20 -3.22
CA ARG A 81 14.89 -3.82 -2.72
C ARG A 81 15.73 -4.44 -3.84
N LYS A 82 15.11 -5.21 -4.72
CA LYS A 82 15.80 -5.84 -5.88
C LYS A 82 16.38 -4.80 -6.82
N ARG A 83 15.69 -3.69 -7.06
CA ARG A 83 16.23 -2.60 -7.89
C ARG A 83 17.40 -1.89 -7.22
N ILE A 84 17.35 -1.68 -5.90
CA ILE A 84 18.44 -1.07 -5.12
C ILE A 84 19.70 -1.93 -5.16
N GLU A 85 19.60 -3.25 -5.13
CA GLU A 85 20.72 -4.17 -5.25
C GLU A 85 21.48 -4.01 -6.58
N ASN A 86 20.78 -3.61 -7.65
CA ASN A 86 21.38 -3.33 -8.95
C ASN A 86 22.06 -1.93 -9.04
N GLY A 87 22.08 -1.18 -7.94
CA GLY A 87 22.71 0.14 -7.83
C GLY A 87 21.72 1.31 -7.83
N GLY A 88 22.24 2.47 -7.49
CA GLY A 88 21.47 3.71 -7.44
C GLY A 88 21.15 4.21 -6.02
N SER A 89 20.51 5.35 -5.94
CA SER A 89 20.09 5.94 -4.67
C SER A 89 18.87 5.23 -4.11
N VAL A 90 18.99 4.67 -2.90
CA VAL A 90 17.89 3.98 -2.20
C VAL A 90 16.61 4.83 -2.22
N VAL A 91 16.71 6.11 -1.88
CA VAL A 91 15.57 7.04 -1.85
C VAL A 91 14.97 7.23 -3.25
N ALA A 92 15.80 7.45 -4.28
CA ALA A 92 15.29 7.67 -5.63
C ALA A 92 14.61 6.40 -6.17
N VAL A 93 15.29 5.26 -6.13
CA VAL A 93 14.77 3.98 -6.63
C VAL A 93 13.48 3.57 -5.92
N SER A 94 13.40 3.71 -4.59
CA SER A 94 12.18 3.39 -3.85
C SER A 94 11.02 4.31 -4.22
N THR A 95 11.29 5.61 -4.37
CA THR A 95 10.26 6.59 -4.77
C THR A 95 9.77 6.33 -6.19
N GLU A 96 10.68 6.10 -7.14
CA GLU A 96 10.35 5.77 -8.53
C GLU A 96 9.47 4.51 -8.59
N THR A 97 9.88 3.44 -7.90
CA THR A 97 9.12 2.20 -7.83
C THR A 97 7.73 2.41 -7.24
N PHE A 98 7.60 3.23 -6.21
CA PHE A 98 6.32 3.57 -5.61
C PHE A 98 5.40 4.33 -6.59
N PHE A 99 5.93 5.34 -7.31
CA PHE A 99 5.15 6.11 -8.28
C PHE A 99 4.74 5.28 -9.51
N GLU A 100 5.56 4.34 -9.95
CA GLU A 100 5.19 3.35 -10.95
C GLU A 100 4.02 2.48 -10.48
N PHE A 101 4.09 1.97 -9.24
CA PHE A 101 3.02 1.16 -8.66
C PHE A 101 1.69 1.89 -8.53
N ILE A 102 1.71 3.19 -8.14
CA ILE A 102 0.51 4.03 -8.12
C ILE A 102 -0.09 4.17 -9.53
N THR A 103 0.76 4.27 -10.54
CA THR A 103 0.31 4.39 -11.94
C THR A 103 -0.31 3.08 -12.45
N ASP A 104 0.31 1.95 -12.11
CA ASP A 104 -0.13 0.63 -12.56
C ASP A 104 -1.34 0.10 -11.77
N ARG A 105 -1.47 0.47 -10.50
CA ARG A 105 -2.49 -0.02 -9.57
C ARG A 105 -3.17 1.11 -8.79
N PRO A 106 -3.75 2.13 -9.45
CA PRO A 106 -4.25 3.33 -8.77
C PRO A 106 -5.33 3.02 -7.74
N ASN A 107 -6.22 2.07 -8.01
CA ASN A 107 -7.36 1.78 -7.14
C ASN A 107 -6.99 1.07 -5.83
N VAL A 108 -5.88 0.33 -5.81
CA VAL A 108 -5.30 -0.20 -4.58
C VAL A 108 -4.88 0.93 -3.64
N PHE A 109 -4.20 1.92 -4.18
CA PHE A 109 -3.78 3.09 -3.40
C PHE A 109 -4.95 4.00 -3.03
N ARG A 110 -5.98 4.12 -3.89
CA ARG A 110 -7.24 4.82 -3.52
C ARG A 110 -7.83 4.19 -2.27
N LEU A 111 -7.96 2.87 -2.24
CA LEU A 111 -8.50 2.15 -1.10
C LEU A 111 -7.70 2.44 0.19
N LEU A 112 -6.38 2.28 0.15
CA LEU A 112 -5.53 2.44 1.33
C LEU A 112 -5.40 3.89 1.80
N LEU A 113 -5.34 4.85 0.87
CA LEU A 113 -5.00 6.23 1.20
C LEU A 113 -6.23 7.13 1.42
N ARG A 114 -7.36 6.81 0.80
CA ARG A 114 -8.57 7.66 0.87
C ARG A 114 -9.70 7.07 1.69
N GLU A 115 -9.83 5.75 1.73
CA GLU A 115 -10.94 5.08 2.39
C GLU A 115 -10.76 4.89 3.89
N SER A 116 -9.61 5.29 4.45
CA SER A 116 -9.31 5.14 5.87
C SER A 116 -10.28 5.88 6.80
N SER A 117 -11.09 6.81 6.29
CA SER A 117 -11.99 7.66 7.09
C SER A 117 -13.49 7.37 6.94
N GLY A 118 -13.94 6.66 5.89
CA GLY A 118 -15.35 6.56 5.51
C GLY A 118 -16.04 5.20 5.68
N THR A 119 -15.31 4.15 6.05
CA THR A 119 -15.79 2.75 6.10
C THR A 119 -15.99 2.26 7.54
N SER A 120 -16.34 0.99 7.68
CA SER A 120 -16.52 0.35 9.00
C SER A 120 -15.26 0.44 9.87
N GLN A 121 -15.41 0.35 11.20
CA GLN A 121 -14.27 0.32 12.12
C GLN A 121 -13.33 -0.84 11.80
N ALA A 122 -13.87 -2.01 11.45
CA ALA A 122 -13.08 -3.18 11.10
C ALA A 122 -12.18 -2.91 9.89
N PHE A 123 -12.71 -2.24 8.86
CA PHE A 123 -11.96 -1.84 7.68
C PHE A 123 -10.82 -0.88 8.03
N ARG A 124 -11.11 0.20 8.77
CA ARG A 124 -10.07 1.16 9.19
C ARG A 124 -8.96 0.51 9.99
N THR A 125 -9.32 -0.40 10.92
CA THR A 125 -8.35 -1.14 11.72
C THR A 125 -7.48 -2.05 10.83
N ALA A 126 -8.06 -2.74 9.86
CA ALA A 126 -7.33 -3.59 8.92
C ALA A 126 -6.37 -2.76 8.05
N ALA A 127 -6.83 -1.65 7.46
CA ALA A 127 -6.00 -0.76 6.66
C ALA A 127 -4.84 -0.16 7.48
N SER A 128 -5.10 0.29 8.70
CA SER A 128 -4.07 0.80 9.62
C SER A 128 -3.04 -0.27 9.94
N ARG A 129 -3.47 -1.51 10.18
CA ARG A 129 -2.57 -2.63 10.46
C ARG A 129 -1.62 -2.91 9.28
N GLU A 130 -2.10 -2.90 8.05
CA GLU A 130 -1.25 -3.10 6.87
C GLU A 130 -0.22 -1.97 6.72
N ILE A 131 -0.60 -0.73 7.00
CA ILE A 131 0.34 0.41 7.02
C ILE A 131 1.40 0.24 8.12
N GLN A 132 1.00 -0.16 9.33
CA GLN A 132 1.93 -0.40 10.43
C GLN A 132 2.90 -1.58 10.14
N HIS A 133 2.44 -2.64 9.49
CA HIS A 133 3.32 -3.71 9.02
C HIS A 133 4.37 -3.17 8.04
N PHE A 134 3.97 -2.31 7.11
CA PHE A 134 4.90 -1.70 6.17
C PHE A 134 5.94 -0.82 6.88
N ILE A 135 5.52 0.00 7.85
CA ILE A 135 6.42 0.83 8.66
C ILE A 135 7.42 -0.06 9.43
N ALA A 136 6.96 -1.15 10.02
CA ALA A 136 7.83 -2.09 10.73
C ALA A 136 8.88 -2.73 9.80
N GLU A 137 8.49 -3.18 8.62
CA GLU A 137 9.43 -3.71 7.61
C GLU A 137 10.43 -2.66 7.12
N LEU A 138 10.00 -1.40 6.98
CA LEU A 138 10.90 -0.30 6.62
C LEU A 138 11.85 0.02 7.75
N THR A 139 11.39 0.00 9.02
CA THR A 139 12.23 0.14 10.21
C THR A 139 13.35 -0.89 10.23
N ASP A 140 13.01 -2.17 10.05
CA ASP A 140 13.99 -3.26 10.03
C ASP A 140 14.98 -3.10 8.87
N TYR A 141 14.53 -2.61 7.71
CA TYR A 141 15.41 -2.31 6.59
C TYR A 141 16.38 -1.16 6.91
N ILE A 142 15.92 -0.06 7.53
CA ILE A 142 16.77 1.07 7.94
C ILE A 142 17.83 0.58 8.92
N MET A 143 17.46 -0.17 9.95
CA MET A 143 18.41 -0.74 10.92
C MET A 143 19.44 -1.66 10.26
N SER A 144 19.06 -2.40 9.23
CA SER A 144 19.99 -3.26 8.48
C SER A 144 21.05 -2.49 7.69
N LYS A 145 20.82 -1.19 7.43
CA LYS A 145 21.73 -0.32 6.69
C LYS A 145 22.53 0.64 7.58
N ASP A 146 22.01 0.94 8.75
CA ASP A 146 22.67 1.79 9.76
C ASP A 146 22.64 1.08 11.13
N VAL A 147 23.70 0.35 11.41
CA VAL A 147 23.88 -0.43 12.66
C VAL A 147 24.00 0.45 13.91
N ASN A 148 24.24 1.75 13.74
CA ASN A 148 24.36 2.69 14.86
C ASN A 148 23.01 3.36 15.18
N SER A 149 22.00 3.20 14.35
CA SER A 149 20.66 3.75 14.61
C SER A 149 19.93 2.94 15.68
N SER A 150 19.35 3.63 16.66
CA SER A 150 18.42 2.94 17.58
C SER A 150 17.13 2.56 16.85
N ARG A 151 16.46 1.50 17.33
CA ARG A 151 15.18 1.07 16.78
C ARG A 151 14.12 2.19 16.82
N GLU A 152 14.15 3.00 17.85
CA GLU A 152 13.25 4.14 18.03
C GLU A 152 13.47 5.20 16.91
N ILE A 153 14.71 5.61 16.69
CA ILE A 153 15.04 6.59 15.63
C ILE A 153 14.71 6.02 14.24
N ALA A 154 15.05 4.76 13.99
CA ALA A 154 14.71 4.09 12.74
C ALA A 154 13.19 4.00 12.52
N HIS A 155 12.41 3.78 13.57
CA HIS A 155 10.95 3.75 13.51
C HIS A 155 10.36 5.13 13.20
N ILE A 156 10.79 6.18 13.93
CA ILE A 156 10.38 7.57 13.67
C ILE A 156 10.74 7.98 12.24
N GLN A 157 11.92 7.60 11.78
CA GLN A 157 12.32 7.85 10.39
C GLN A 157 11.41 7.14 9.41
N ALA A 158 11.08 5.87 9.63
CA ALA A 158 10.19 5.08 8.79
C ALA A 158 8.79 5.69 8.72
N GLU A 159 8.22 6.13 9.85
CA GLU A 159 6.92 6.82 9.92
C GLU A 159 6.95 8.13 9.12
N GLY A 160 7.99 8.94 9.27
CA GLY A 160 8.14 10.19 8.53
C GLY A 160 8.25 9.96 7.02
N LEU A 161 9.06 9.00 6.58
CA LEU A 161 9.19 8.60 5.18
C LEU A 161 7.84 8.14 4.61
N MET A 162 7.10 7.29 5.35
CA MET A 162 5.80 6.79 4.95
C MET A 162 4.76 7.91 4.85
N THR A 163 4.72 8.81 5.81
CA THR A 163 3.80 9.96 5.80
C THR A 163 4.00 10.80 4.55
N ILE A 164 5.23 11.13 4.20
CA ILE A 164 5.55 11.93 2.99
C ILE A 164 5.13 11.16 1.73
N VAL A 165 5.52 9.91 1.61
CA VAL A 165 5.28 9.09 0.41
C VAL A 165 3.79 8.83 0.21
N PHE A 166 3.05 8.46 1.26
CA PHE A 166 1.62 8.17 1.17
C PHE A 166 0.80 9.43 0.89
N THR A 167 1.13 10.55 1.53
CA THR A 167 0.48 11.84 1.24
C THR A 167 0.72 12.26 -0.21
N ALA A 168 1.94 12.15 -0.70
CA ALA A 168 2.27 12.42 -2.10
C ALA A 168 1.57 11.46 -3.05
N GLY A 169 1.48 10.18 -2.69
CA GLY A 169 0.75 9.16 -3.44
C GLY A 169 -0.74 9.48 -3.58
N ALA A 170 -1.39 9.94 -2.51
CA ALA A 170 -2.79 10.34 -2.55
C ALA A 170 -3.03 11.50 -3.54
N TYR A 171 -2.12 12.47 -3.60
CA TYR A 171 -2.18 13.55 -4.60
C TYR A 171 -1.88 13.06 -6.01
N ALA A 172 -0.91 12.16 -6.16
CA ALA A 172 -0.46 11.66 -7.47
C ALA A 172 -1.54 10.87 -8.23
N LEU A 173 -2.52 10.29 -7.52
CA LEU A 173 -3.60 9.49 -8.12
C LEU A 173 -4.39 10.24 -9.20
N ASP A 174 -4.58 11.54 -9.04
CA ASP A 174 -5.42 12.35 -9.93
C ASP A 174 -4.60 13.37 -10.75
N MET A 175 -3.26 13.33 -10.64
CA MET A 175 -2.36 14.21 -11.39
C MET A 175 -2.07 13.66 -12.78
N ASN A 176 -1.86 14.57 -13.74
CA ASN A 176 -1.30 14.22 -15.05
C ASN A 176 0.18 13.82 -14.92
N THR A 177 0.74 13.26 -15.99
CA THR A 177 2.12 12.76 -16.01
C THR A 177 3.15 13.84 -15.66
N GLN A 178 3.00 15.07 -16.17
CA GLN A 178 3.96 16.16 -15.92
C GLN A 178 3.94 16.62 -14.47
N GLU A 179 2.76 16.76 -13.89
CA GLU A 179 2.58 17.12 -12.48
C GLU A 179 3.13 16.03 -11.56
N ARG A 180 2.86 14.76 -11.88
CA ARG A 180 3.38 13.60 -11.16
C ARG A 180 4.90 13.54 -11.16
N GLU A 181 5.56 13.84 -12.27
CA GLU A 181 7.02 13.91 -12.34
C GLU A 181 7.60 15.06 -11.50
N LYS A 182 6.95 16.23 -11.48
CA LYS A 182 7.36 17.34 -10.60
C LYS A 182 7.20 16.97 -9.12
N LEU A 183 6.08 16.34 -8.77
CA LEU A 183 5.83 15.86 -7.41
C LEU A 183 6.88 14.82 -6.99
N LYS A 184 7.16 13.82 -7.83
CA LYS A 184 8.15 12.77 -7.58
C LYS A 184 9.54 13.37 -7.25
N LYS A 185 10.02 14.33 -8.04
CA LYS A 185 11.30 15.02 -7.78
C LYS A 185 11.30 15.71 -6.42
N ARG A 186 10.21 16.40 -6.07
CA ARG A 186 10.07 17.06 -4.76
C ARG A 186 10.06 16.06 -3.61
N VAL A 187 9.36 14.94 -3.75
CA VAL A 187 9.32 13.85 -2.76
C VAL A 187 10.72 13.29 -2.54
N ILE A 188 11.47 12.98 -3.59
CA ILE A 188 12.85 12.50 -3.48
C ILE A 188 13.72 13.50 -2.66
N MET A 189 13.54 14.77 -2.87
CA MET A 189 14.28 15.80 -2.11
C MET A 189 13.87 15.79 -0.64
N GLN A 190 12.58 15.76 -0.33
CA GLN A 190 12.06 15.71 1.05
C GLN A 190 12.56 14.46 1.79
N LEU A 191 12.51 13.31 1.15
CA LEU A 191 13.00 12.05 1.74
C LEU A 191 14.51 12.08 1.99
N ARG A 192 15.30 12.67 1.09
CA ARG A 192 16.73 12.88 1.30
C ARG A 192 17.03 13.80 2.49
N MET A 193 16.27 14.88 2.64
CA MET A 193 16.39 15.78 3.79
C MET A 193 16.09 15.05 5.10
N LEU A 194 14.99 14.28 5.14
CA LEU A 194 14.62 13.50 6.32
C LEU A 194 15.67 12.43 6.66
N THR A 195 16.13 11.68 5.67
CA THR A 195 17.15 10.64 5.87
C THR A 195 18.48 11.22 6.38
N ARG A 196 18.90 12.38 5.84
CA ARG A 196 20.12 13.06 6.31
C ARG A 196 19.94 13.60 7.73
N GLY A 197 18.78 14.17 8.04
CA GLY A 197 18.46 14.62 9.39
C GLY A 197 18.51 13.48 10.41
N ALA A 198 17.91 12.35 10.10
CA ALA A 198 17.93 11.16 10.95
C ALA A 198 19.38 10.68 11.22
N ALA A 199 20.22 10.61 10.19
CA ALA A 199 21.61 10.20 10.33
C ALA A 199 22.40 11.15 11.24
N SER A 200 22.17 12.48 11.18
CA SER A 200 22.83 13.42 12.08
C SER A 200 22.34 13.30 13.53
N TYR A 201 21.09 12.93 13.73
CA TYR A 201 20.50 12.69 15.06
C TYR A 201 21.13 11.46 15.74
N THR A 202 21.30 10.39 15.00
CA THR A 202 21.99 9.17 15.48
C THR A 202 23.42 9.47 15.93
N TYR A 203 24.15 10.27 15.16
CA TYR A 203 25.55 10.61 15.46
C TYR A 203 25.72 11.48 16.73
N SER A 204 24.76 12.36 17.02
CA SER A 204 24.80 13.23 18.19
C SER A 204 24.54 12.46 19.50
N HIS A 205 23.61 11.52 19.50
CA HIS A 205 23.26 10.74 20.69
C HIS A 205 24.30 9.69 21.08
N THR A 206 25.13 9.25 20.14
CA THR A 206 26.24 8.32 20.44
C THR A 206 27.40 9.00 21.18
N LYS A 207 27.53 10.33 21.08
CA LYS A 207 28.59 11.10 21.78
C LYS A 207 28.25 11.49 23.22
N ASP A 208 26.96 11.55 23.57
CA ASP A 208 26.54 11.96 24.92
C ASP A 208 26.55 10.78 25.92
N HIS A 209 26.90 9.56 25.46
CA HIS A 209 27.01 8.36 26.28
C HIS A 209 28.43 7.77 26.36
N GLN A 210 29.47 8.51 25.93
CA GLN A 210 30.89 8.23 26.16
C GLN A 210 31.51 9.26 27.10
#